data_bec35160f20b9b70064565fde8189550
#
_entry.id   bec35160f20b9b70064565fde8189550
#
_cell.length_a   1.000
_cell.length_b   1.000
_cell.length_c   1.000
_cell.angle_alpha   90.00
_cell.angle_beta   90.00
_cell.angle_gamma   90.00
#
_symmetry.space_group_name_H-M   'P 1'
#
loop_
_entity.id
_entity.type
_entity.pdbx_description
1 polymer ?
#
loop_
_entity_poly.entity_id
_entity_poly.type
_entity_poly.pdbx_seq_one_letter_code
_entity_poly.pdbx_strand_id
1 'polypeptide(L)'
;LVGSEMCIRDSYKLIKFLRSNHGTCINQKPIVSVGERVHGGDDPTVLADGPATDQGEIALGRNILVGFMTWEGYNYEDAVLLNERLVKEDVYTSIHIEEYEIDARDTKLGPEEITRDIPNVGEDALKDLDERGIIRVGAEVHAGDILVGKVTPKGETDLTAEERLLRAIFGEKAREVRDT
;
A
#
# COMPACT_ATOMS: atom_id res chain seq x y z
N LEU A 1 39.79 -33.99 -28.53
CA LEU A 1 39.36 -33.23 -27.35
C LEU A 1 37.85 -33.02 -27.46
N VAL A 2 37.10 -33.91 -26.82
CA VAL A 2 35.65 -33.69 -26.62
C VAL A 2 35.53 -32.59 -25.58
N GLY A 3 35.12 -31.40 -26.00
CA GLY A 3 34.82 -30.31 -25.08
C GLY A 3 33.68 -30.73 -24.17
N SER A 4 33.92 -30.80 -22.87
CA SER A 4 32.83 -30.92 -21.92
C SER A 4 32.00 -29.62 -21.98
N GLU A 5 30.84 -29.71 -22.57
CA GLU A 5 29.85 -28.64 -22.51
C GLU A 5 29.46 -28.47 -21.02
N MET A 6 29.97 -27.43 -20.40
CA MET A 6 29.58 -27.09 -19.03
C MET A 6 28.22 -26.42 -19.07
N CYS A 7 27.19 -27.12 -18.65
CA CYS A 7 25.87 -26.53 -18.50
C CYS A 7 25.88 -25.57 -17.31
N ILE A 8 25.77 -24.29 -17.63
CA ILE A 8 25.62 -23.22 -16.63
C ILE A 8 24.13 -22.90 -16.53
N ARG A 9 23.62 -22.82 -15.31
CA ARG A 9 22.26 -22.36 -15.03
C ARG A 9 22.29 -21.07 -14.22
N ASP A 10 21.76 -20.02 -14.79
CA ASP A 10 21.59 -18.74 -14.13
C ASP A 10 20.16 -18.58 -13.64
N SER A 11 19.97 -17.85 -12.54
CA SER A 11 18.65 -17.57 -11.98
C SER A 11 18.55 -16.08 -11.69
N TYR A 12 17.53 -15.44 -12.26
CA TYR A 12 17.25 -14.02 -12.10
C TYR A 12 15.95 -13.85 -11.33
N LYS A 13 16.02 -13.19 -10.15
CA LYS A 13 14.86 -12.93 -9.33
C LYS A 13 14.20 -11.64 -9.77
N LEU A 14 12.94 -11.70 -10.16
CA LEU A 14 12.14 -10.52 -10.49
C LEU A 14 11.45 -9.95 -9.26
N ILE A 15 11.44 -8.62 -9.17
CA ILE A 15 10.77 -7.87 -8.10
C ILE A 15 9.29 -7.76 -8.44
N LYS A 16 8.43 -8.09 -7.48
CA LYS A 16 6.97 -8.06 -7.61
C LYS A 16 6.36 -7.17 -6.54
N PHE A 17 5.61 -6.15 -6.97
CA PHE A 17 4.81 -5.29 -6.09
C PHE A 17 5.57 -4.70 -4.89
N LEU A 18 6.78 -4.22 -5.13
CA LEU A 18 7.57 -3.53 -4.12
C LEU A 18 7.30 -2.03 -4.18
N ARG A 19 7.23 -1.39 -3.01
CA ARG A 19 7.12 0.06 -2.92
C ARG A 19 8.44 0.72 -3.31
N SER A 20 8.40 1.68 -4.22
CA SER A 20 9.53 2.57 -4.51
C SER A 20 9.64 3.69 -3.46
N ASN A 21 10.71 4.48 -3.50
CA ASN A 21 10.90 5.61 -2.59
C ASN A 21 9.79 6.67 -2.70
N HIS A 22 9.12 6.77 -3.83
CA HIS A 22 8.01 7.69 -4.07
C HIS A 22 6.62 7.04 -3.97
N GLY A 23 6.53 5.83 -3.46
CA GLY A 23 5.27 5.11 -3.30
C GLY A 23 4.71 4.49 -4.57
N THR A 24 5.46 4.52 -5.68
CA THR A 24 5.08 3.83 -6.91
C THR A 24 5.32 2.34 -6.81
N CYS A 25 4.58 1.55 -7.59
CA CYS A 25 4.70 0.09 -7.60
C CYS A 25 5.82 -0.37 -8.53
N ILE A 26 6.83 -1.03 -7.97
CA ILE A 26 7.84 -1.75 -8.75
C ILE A 26 7.34 -3.16 -8.98
N ASN A 27 7.06 -3.48 -10.23
CA ASN A 27 6.58 -4.80 -10.64
C ASN A 27 7.25 -5.20 -11.96
N GLN A 28 8.22 -6.11 -11.88
CA GLN A 28 8.94 -6.62 -13.04
C GLN A 28 8.20 -7.81 -13.64
N LYS A 29 8.02 -7.78 -14.95
CA LYS A 29 7.34 -8.84 -15.71
C LYS A 29 8.29 -9.45 -16.71
N PRO A 30 8.40 -10.80 -16.82
CA PRO A 30 9.16 -11.43 -17.87
C PRO A 30 8.51 -11.14 -19.22
N ILE A 31 9.32 -10.86 -20.23
CA ILE A 31 8.89 -10.64 -21.60
C ILE A 31 9.32 -11.78 -22.54
N VAL A 32 10.13 -12.71 -22.01
CA VAL A 32 10.57 -13.91 -22.73
C VAL A 32 9.69 -15.11 -22.37
N SER A 33 9.56 -16.05 -23.31
CA SER A 33 8.74 -17.24 -23.16
C SER A 33 9.60 -18.47 -22.80
N VAL A 34 8.95 -19.50 -22.23
CA VAL A 34 9.63 -20.75 -21.91
C VAL A 34 10.10 -21.45 -23.20
N GLY A 35 11.38 -21.81 -23.24
CA GLY A 35 12.02 -22.44 -24.41
C GLY A 35 12.54 -21.46 -25.47
N GLU A 36 12.36 -20.15 -25.24
CA GLU A 36 12.91 -19.12 -26.10
C GLU A 36 14.43 -19.03 -25.94
N ARG A 37 15.11 -18.82 -27.07
CA ARG A 37 16.57 -18.65 -27.09
C ARG A 37 16.91 -17.21 -26.81
N VAL A 38 17.69 -16.95 -25.79
CA VAL A 38 18.16 -15.63 -25.41
C VAL A 38 19.64 -15.45 -25.71
N HIS A 39 20.06 -14.24 -26.00
CA HIS A 39 21.42 -13.87 -26.34
C HIS A 39 21.99 -12.92 -25.28
N GLY A 40 23.26 -13.12 -24.98
CA GLY A 40 24.06 -12.21 -24.16
C GLY A 40 25.13 -11.54 -25.01
N GLY A 41 25.95 -10.66 -24.43
CA GLY A 41 27.04 -9.99 -25.09
C GLY A 41 26.69 -8.59 -25.58
N ASP A 42 27.08 -8.24 -26.79
CA ASP A 42 26.97 -6.84 -27.31
C ASP A 42 25.53 -6.46 -27.66
N ASP A 43 24.66 -7.43 -27.98
CA ASP A 43 23.23 -7.22 -28.25
C ASP A 43 22.40 -8.19 -27.38
N PRO A 44 22.26 -7.89 -26.10
CA PRO A 44 21.59 -8.80 -25.16
C PRO A 44 20.08 -8.78 -25.30
N THR A 45 19.46 -9.95 -25.18
CA THR A 45 18.00 -10.06 -25.12
C THR A 45 17.50 -9.55 -23.76
N VAL A 46 16.52 -8.64 -23.79
CA VAL A 46 15.86 -8.18 -22.57
C VAL A 46 14.98 -9.30 -22.02
N LEU A 47 15.18 -9.67 -20.76
CA LEU A 47 14.46 -10.79 -20.14
C LEU A 47 13.17 -10.37 -19.46
N ALA A 48 13.14 -9.15 -18.90
CA ALA A 48 12.00 -8.62 -18.15
C ALA A 48 11.93 -7.12 -18.27
N ASP A 49 10.71 -6.59 -18.27
CA ASP A 49 10.44 -5.16 -18.17
C ASP A 49 10.05 -4.79 -16.74
N GLY A 50 10.53 -3.63 -16.30
CA GLY A 50 10.15 -3.00 -15.04
C GLY A 50 8.99 -2.01 -15.21
N PRO A 51 8.71 -1.19 -14.18
CA PRO A 51 7.76 -0.11 -14.28
C PRO A 51 8.22 0.91 -15.32
N ALA A 52 7.29 1.44 -16.10
CA ALA A 52 7.53 2.43 -17.14
C ALA A 52 8.60 2.01 -18.19
N THR A 53 8.70 0.73 -18.49
CA THR A 53 9.55 0.19 -19.55
C THR A 53 8.77 -0.71 -20.50
N ASP A 54 9.15 -0.73 -21.75
CA ASP A 54 8.61 -1.58 -22.81
C ASP A 54 9.76 -2.06 -23.70
N GLN A 55 9.97 -3.37 -23.79
CA GLN A 55 11.07 -4.02 -24.51
C GLN A 55 12.46 -3.45 -24.11
N GLY A 56 12.64 -3.12 -22.84
CA GLY A 56 13.88 -2.54 -22.32
C GLY A 56 14.05 -1.03 -22.58
N GLU A 57 13.11 -0.38 -23.26
CA GLU A 57 13.12 1.05 -23.52
C GLU A 57 12.21 1.82 -22.56
N ILE A 58 12.48 3.10 -22.34
CA ILE A 58 11.68 3.97 -21.49
C ILE A 58 10.30 4.18 -22.10
N ALA A 59 9.23 3.86 -21.34
CA ALA A 59 7.84 4.04 -21.71
C ALA A 59 7.06 4.70 -20.55
N LEU A 60 7.31 5.99 -20.31
CA LEU A 60 6.76 6.74 -19.16
C LEU A 60 5.28 7.10 -19.28
N GLY A 61 4.62 6.72 -20.36
CA GLY A 61 3.21 7.04 -20.58
C GLY A 61 2.71 6.43 -21.88
N ARG A 62 1.67 7.03 -22.40
CA ARG A 62 1.03 6.59 -23.64
C ARG A 62 0.88 7.77 -24.61
N ASN A 63 1.03 7.52 -25.89
CA ASN A 63 0.68 8.47 -26.93
C ASN A 63 -0.84 8.46 -27.09
N ILE A 64 -1.46 9.63 -26.87
CA ILE A 64 -2.91 9.79 -26.90
C ILE A 64 -3.26 10.83 -27.97
N LEU A 65 -4.33 10.57 -28.72
CA LEU A 65 -4.90 11.55 -29.63
C LEU A 65 -5.65 12.62 -28.83
N VAL A 66 -5.25 13.87 -28.98
CA VAL A 66 -5.83 15.02 -28.28
C VAL A 66 -6.50 15.94 -29.28
N GLY A 67 -7.74 16.36 -29.01
CA GLY A 67 -8.44 17.39 -29.73
C GLY A 67 -8.55 18.66 -28.89
N PHE A 68 -8.18 19.82 -29.47
CA PHE A 68 -8.30 21.12 -28.81
C PHE A 68 -9.54 21.83 -29.35
N MET A 69 -10.60 21.81 -28.56
CA MET A 69 -11.87 22.47 -28.89
C MET A 69 -12.67 22.74 -27.62
N THR A 70 -13.61 23.67 -27.69
CA THR A 70 -14.61 23.83 -26.64
C THR A 70 -15.69 22.76 -26.79
N TRP A 71 -16.10 22.16 -25.66
CA TRP A 71 -17.12 21.12 -25.64
C TRP A 71 -18.17 21.40 -24.57
N GLU A 72 -19.21 22.10 -24.94
CA GLU A 72 -20.39 22.41 -24.10
C GLU A 72 -20.06 22.92 -22.67
N GLY A 73 -18.90 23.55 -22.51
CA GLY A 73 -18.39 24.06 -21.23
C GLY A 73 -17.81 23.02 -20.27
N TYR A 74 -17.85 21.73 -20.61
CA TYR A 74 -17.33 20.67 -19.74
C TYR A 74 -15.81 20.63 -19.65
N ASN A 75 -15.11 21.33 -20.51
CA ASN A 75 -13.66 21.52 -20.50
C ASN A 75 -13.24 22.97 -20.23
N TYR A 76 -14.03 23.67 -19.40
CA TYR A 76 -13.73 25.03 -18.97
C TYR A 76 -12.52 25.05 -18.01
N GLU A 77 -11.62 26.02 -18.19
CA GLU A 77 -10.35 26.17 -17.46
C GLU A 77 -9.46 24.92 -17.58
N ASP A 78 -9.11 24.29 -16.48
CA ASP A 78 -8.23 23.11 -16.41
C ASP A 78 -8.96 21.77 -16.55
N ALA A 79 -10.28 21.81 -16.81
CA ALA A 79 -11.06 20.60 -17.01
C ALA A 79 -10.77 19.96 -18.36
N VAL A 80 -10.69 18.65 -18.38
CA VAL A 80 -10.48 17.84 -19.58
C VAL A 80 -11.55 16.76 -19.70
N LEU A 81 -11.96 16.49 -20.93
CA LEU A 81 -12.83 15.35 -21.24
C LEU A 81 -11.96 14.18 -21.66
N LEU A 82 -12.23 13.04 -21.09
CA LEU A 82 -11.55 11.79 -21.41
C LEU A 82 -12.52 10.80 -22.06
N ASN A 83 -12.01 10.02 -22.99
CA ASN A 83 -12.77 8.91 -23.56
C ASN A 83 -12.88 7.79 -22.52
N GLU A 84 -14.07 7.22 -22.37
CA GLU A 84 -14.33 6.09 -21.45
C GLU A 84 -13.40 4.88 -21.68
N ARG A 85 -12.91 4.70 -22.91
CA ARG A 85 -11.95 3.66 -23.25
C ARG A 85 -10.66 3.75 -22.41
N LEU A 86 -10.20 4.96 -22.06
CA LEU A 86 -8.99 5.15 -21.24
C LEU A 86 -9.16 4.59 -19.83
N VAL A 87 -10.38 4.67 -19.29
CA VAL A 87 -10.72 4.09 -17.99
C VAL A 87 -10.91 2.57 -18.13
N LYS A 88 -11.64 2.13 -19.14
CA LYS A 88 -11.94 0.71 -19.36
C LYS A 88 -10.70 -0.15 -19.65
N GLU A 89 -9.73 0.41 -20.35
CA GLU A 89 -8.48 -0.25 -20.73
C GLU A 89 -7.33 0.05 -19.74
N ASP A 90 -7.60 0.71 -18.62
CA ASP A 90 -6.60 1.08 -17.60
C ASP A 90 -5.37 1.82 -18.15
N VAL A 91 -5.56 2.69 -19.16
CA VAL A 91 -4.47 3.34 -19.89
C VAL A 91 -3.65 4.26 -18.98
N TYR A 92 -4.33 5.00 -18.08
CA TYR A 92 -3.71 5.91 -17.12
C TYR A 92 -3.80 5.43 -15.67
N THR A 93 -4.09 4.16 -15.46
CA THR A 93 -4.20 3.58 -14.13
C THR A 93 -2.81 3.37 -13.53
N SER A 94 -2.61 3.85 -12.35
CA SER A 94 -1.37 3.69 -11.57
C SER A 94 -1.66 3.03 -10.23
N ILE A 95 -0.68 2.27 -9.72
CA ILE A 95 -0.73 1.65 -8.40
C ILE A 95 0.24 2.40 -7.50
N HIS A 96 -0.28 2.92 -6.40
CA HIS A 96 0.52 3.55 -5.36
C HIS A 96 0.49 2.67 -4.12
N ILE A 97 1.67 2.46 -3.52
CA ILE A 97 1.83 1.68 -2.29
C ILE A 97 2.27 2.64 -1.20
N GLU A 98 1.47 2.70 -0.14
CA GLU A 98 1.78 3.46 1.05
C GLU A 98 2.15 2.54 2.20
N GLU A 99 3.06 2.96 3.05
CA GLU A 99 3.54 2.22 4.21
C GLU A 99 3.30 3.07 5.46
N TYR A 100 2.61 2.50 6.42
CA TYR A 100 2.35 3.10 7.70
C TYR A 100 3.01 2.28 8.78
N GLU A 101 3.83 2.93 9.61
CA GLU A 101 4.54 2.31 10.71
C GLU A 101 4.01 2.86 12.04
N ILE A 102 3.75 1.98 12.98
CA ILE A 102 3.32 2.33 14.31
C ILE A 102 4.08 1.50 15.35
N ASP A 103 4.57 2.18 16.38
CA ASP A 103 5.27 1.58 17.50
C ASP A 103 4.45 1.64 18.77
N ALA A 104 4.54 0.62 19.59
CA ALA A 104 4.07 0.65 20.97
C ALA A 104 5.28 0.84 21.89
N ARG A 105 5.26 1.89 22.70
CA ARG A 105 6.37 2.30 23.57
C ARG A 105 6.00 2.21 25.04
N ASP A 106 7.01 2.04 25.89
CA ASP A 106 6.82 2.17 27.33
C ASP A 106 6.70 3.64 27.71
N THR A 107 5.61 3.97 28.40
CA THR A 107 5.38 5.30 28.96
C THR A 107 5.53 5.30 30.48
N LYS A 108 5.66 6.47 31.08
CA LYS A 108 5.72 6.61 32.55
C LYS A 108 4.45 6.11 33.26
N LEU A 109 3.34 6.02 32.56
CA LEU A 109 2.03 5.57 33.04
C LEU A 109 1.75 4.09 32.76
N GLY A 110 2.62 3.43 32.03
CA GLY A 110 2.52 2.05 31.60
C GLY A 110 2.85 1.86 30.12
N PRO A 111 2.95 0.62 29.66
CA PRO A 111 3.22 0.31 28.28
C PRO A 111 2.02 0.66 27.38
N GLU A 112 2.28 1.19 26.21
CA GLU A 112 1.31 1.22 25.12
C GLU A 112 1.06 -0.19 24.59
N GLU A 113 -0.12 -0.45 24.08
CA GLU A 113 -0.50 -1.77 23.59
C GLU A 113 -1.19 -1.65 22.22
N ILE A 114 -0.79 -2.52 21.30
CA ILE A 114 -1.50 -2.70 20.04
C ILE A 114 -2.55 -3.79 20.27
N THR A 115 -3.82 -3.43 20.15
CA THR A 115 -4.95 -4.30 20.44
C THR A 115 -6.17 -3.96 19.62
N ARG A 116 -7.04 -4.94 19.40
CA ARG A 116 -8.37 -4.74 18.82
C ARG A 116 -9.37 -4.14 19.82
N ASP A 117 -9.13 -4.30 21.10
CA ASP A 117 -10.01 -3.82 22.17
C ASP A 117 -9.79 -2.32 22.39
N ILE A 118 -10.48 -1.51 21.60
CA ILE A 118 -10.40 -0.05 21.61
C ILE A 118 -11.67 0.49 22.24
N PRO A 119 -11.57 1.32 23.30
CA PRO A 119 -12.73 1.94 23.93
C PRO A 119 -13.42 2.93 23.01
N ASN A 120 -14.75 3.01 23.11
CA ASN A 120 -15.59 3.99 22.40
C ASN A 120 -15.59 3.88 20.87
N VAL A 121 -15.22 2.74 20.33
CA VAL A 121 -15.27 2.44 18.89
C VAL A 121 -16.25 1.30 18.64
N GLY A 122 -17.12 1.47 17.65
CA GLY A 122 -18.11 0.45 17.29
C GLY A 122 -17.46 -0.76 16.59
N GLU A 123 -18.04 -1.94 16.79
CA GLU A 123 -17.57 -3.19 16.17
C GLU A 123 -17.47 -3.14 14.65
N ASP A 124 -18.33 -2.34 13.99
CA ASP A 124 -18.31 -2.18 12.55
C ASP A 124 -17.01 -1.53 12.05
N ALA A 125 -16.42 -0.61 12.82
CA ALA A 125 -15.15 0.03 12.50
C ALA A 125 -13.94 -0.90 12.75
N LEU A 126 -14.12 -1.91 13.59
CA LEU A 126 -13.09 -2.88 13.98
C LEU A 126 -13.17 -4.21 13.22
N LYS A 127 -14.16 -4.37 12.34
CA LYS A 127 -14.44 -5.64 11.64
C LYS A 127 -13.26 -6.19 10.86
N ASP A 128 -12.43 -5.32 10.28
CA ASP A 128 -11.30 -5.70 9.45
C ASP A 128 -9.98 -5.82 10.21
N LEU A 129 -9.98 -5.59 11.54
CA LEU A 129 -8.83 -5.83 12.39
C LEU A 129 -8.76 -7.31 12.82
N ASP A 130 -7.55 -7.85 12.85
CA ASP A 130 -7.26 -9.18 13.40
C ASP A 130 -7.26 -9.17 14.95
N GLU A 131 -7.03 -10.34 15.58
CA GLU A 131 -6.97 -10.48 17.03
C GLU A 131 -5.85 -9.65 17.68
N ARG A 132 -4.82 -9.27 16.91
CA ARG A 132 -3.71 -8.43 17.38
C ARG A 132 -3.99 -6.93 17.20
N GLY A 133 -5.12 -6.57 16.61
CA GLY A 133 -5.47 -5.18 16.35
C GLY A 133 -4.85 -4.59 15.09
N ILE A 134 -4.38 -5.43 14.17
CA ILE A 134 -3.81 -5.04 12.89
C ILE A 134 -4.78 -5.41 11.77
N ILE A 135 -4.92 -4.57 10.77
CA ILE A 135 -5.80 -4.85 9.64
C ILE A 135 -5.40 -6.13 8.92
N ARG A 136 -6.39 -6.94 8.55
CA ARG A 136 -6.16 -8.20 7.83
C ARG A 136 -5.72 -7.95 6.38
N VAL A 137 -4.90 -8.84 5.86
CA VAL A 137 -4.51 -8.85 4.45
C VAL A 137 -5.74 -9.08 3.57
N GLY A 138 -5.90 -8.26 2.55
CA GLY A 138 -7.02 -8.31 1.60
C GLY A 138 -8.24 -7.48 2.01
N ALA A 139 -8.18 -6.73 3.12
CA ALA A 139 -9.23 -5.78 3.47
C ALA A 139 -9.24 -4.60 2.49
N GLU A 140 -10.42 -4.16 2.10
CA GLU A 140 -10.63 -2.92 1.38
C GLU A 140 -10.65 -1.76 2.37
N VAL A 141 -9.90 -0.70 2.10
CA VAL A 141 -9.67 0.41 3.02
C VAL A 141 -10.10 1.73 2.39
N HIS A 142 -10.83 2.52 3.15
CA HIS A 142 -11.27 3.85 2.75
C HIS A 142 -10.67 4.91 3.68
N ALA A 143 -10.76 6.17 3.26
CA ALA A 143 -10.31 7.28 4.09
C ALA A 143 -11.08 7.32 5.42
N GLY A 144 -10.34 7.30 6.53
CA GLY A 144 -10.93 7.27 7.88
C GLY A 144 -11.03 5.89 8.51
N ASP A 145 -10.73 4.81 7.78
CA ASP A 145 -10.73 3.45 8.34
C ASP A 145 -9.54 3.23 9.27
N ILE A 146 -9.76 2.40 10.27
CA ILE A 146 -8.73 2.05 11.27
C ILE A 146 -7.84 0.97 10.71
N LEU A 147 -6.53 1.24 10.62
CA LEU A 147 -5.53 0.28 10.17
C LEU A 147 -4.93 -0.51 11.33
N VAL A 148 -4.71 0.13 12.46
CA VAL A 148 -4.14 -0.47 13.67
C VAL A 148 -4.83 0.10 14.88
N GLY A 149 -5.19 -0.74 15.83
CA GLY A 149 -5.71 -0.33 17.12
C GLY A 149 -4.57 -0.19 18.13
N LYS A 150 -4.36 1.00 18.67
CA LYS A 150 -3.37 1.27 19.68
C LYS A 150 -4.00 1.99 20.86
N VAL A 151 -3.68 1.56 22.06
CA VAL A 151 -4.16 2.16 23.29
C VAL A 151 -2.98 2.63 24.14
N THR A 152 -3.13 3.81 24.74
CA THR A 152 -2.12 4.42 25.60
C THR A 152 -2.72 4.66 26.97
N PRO A 153 -2.05 4.29 28.10
CA PRO A 153 -2.54 4.57 29.44
C PRO A 153 -2.69 6.05 29.70
N LYS A 154 -3.82 6.50 30.25
CA LYS A 154 -4.07 7.87 30.66
C LYS A 154 -3.54 8.15 32.07
N GLY A 155 -3.03 9.37 32.30
CA GLY A 155 -2.71 9.87 33.63
C GLY A 155 -3.95 10.33 34.39
N GLU A 156 -3.88 10.33 35.72
CA GLU A 156 -4.98 10.81 36.59
C GLU A 156 -5.40 12.26 36.32
N THR A 157 -4.50 13.06 35.77
CA THR A 157 -4.74 14.48 35.43
C THR A 157 -5.54 14.67 34.14
N ASP A 158 -5.58 13.65 33.28
CA ASP A 158 -6.24 13.72 31.97
C ASP A 158 -7.68 13.18 31.99
N LEU A 159 -8.15 12.77 33.18
CA LEU A 159 -9.49 12.25 33.41
C LEU A 159 -10.53 13.38 33.45
N THR A 160 -11.61 13.20 32.70
CA THR A 160 -12.81 14.03 32.85
C THR A 160 -13.49 13.76 34.21
N ALA A 161 -14.32 14.69 34.67
CA ALA A 161 -15.05 14.50 35.93
C ALA A 161 -15.95 13.25 35.93
N GLU A 162 -16.51 12.91 34.78
CA GLU A 162 -17.36 11.74 34.56
C GLU A 162 -16.55 10.44 34.63
N GLU A 163 -15.37 10.40 34.02
CA GLU A 163 -14.45 9.26 34.05
C GLU A 163 -13.93 9.00 35.48
N ARG A 164 -13.65 10.05 36.27
CA ARG A 164 -13.29 9.92 37.68
C ARG A 164 -14.41 9.33 38.53
N LEU A 165 -15.66 9.71 38.24
CA LEU A 165 -16.83 9.18 38.92
C LEU A 165 -17.05 7.70 38.59
N LEU A 166 -16.92 7.32 37.33
CA LEU A 166 -17.02 5.93 36.89
C LEU A 166 -15.93 5.05 37.53
N ARG A 167 -14.70 5.56 37.66
CA ARG A 167 -13.59 4.88 38.32
C ARG A 167 -13.88 4.68 39.82
N ALA A 168 -14.47 5.67 40.46
CA ALA A 168 -14.85 5.55 41.89
C ALA A 168 -15.96 4.54 42.12
N ILE A 169 -16.87 4.33 41.17
CA ILE A 169 -18.00 3.43 41.27
C ILE A 169 -17.62 1.98 40.88
N PHE A 170 -16.85 1.80 39.78
CA PHE A 170 -16.55 0.49 39.21
C PHE A 170 -15.15 -0.05 39.54
N GLY A 171 -14.35 0.69 40.30
CA GLY A 171 -13.01 0.30 40.70
C GLY A 171 -11.98 0.31 39.57
N GLU A 172 -10.74 -0.20 39.85
CA GLU A 172 -9.59 -0.19 38.94
C GLU A 172 -9.76 -0.99 37.62
N LYS A 173 -10.89 -1.64 37.40
CA LYS A 173 -11.15 -2.44 36.20
C LYS A 173 -11.46 -1.61 34.94
N ALA A 174 -11.77 -0.33 35.07
CA ALA A 174 -11.82 0.55 33.93
C ALA A 174 -10.39 0.99 33.60
N ARG A 175 -9.68 0.21 32.79
CA ARG A 175 -8.42 0.66 32.20
C ARG A 175 -8.73 1.87 31.33
N GLU A 176 -8.33 3.02 31.81
CA GLU A 176 -8.42 4.25 31.06
C GLU A 176 -7.28 4.28 30.08
N VAL A 177 -7.60 3.99 28.86
CA VAL A 177 -6.71 4.04 27.72
C VAL A 177 -7.27 5.02 26.71
N ARG A 178 -6.39 5.75 26.07
CA ARG A 178 -6.71 6.61 24.94
C ARG A 178 -6.37 5.85 23.66
N ASP A 179 -7.28 5.87 22.70
CA ASP A 179 -6.99 5.52 21.33
C ASP A 179 -5.98 6.50 20.71
N THR A 180 -5.01 5.98 19.99
CA THR A 180 -3.94 6.79 19.40
C THR A 180 -3.80 6.49 17.94
#